data_5150416c4d10c56b565cb48685dde51b
#
_entry.id   5150416c4d10c56b565cb48685dde51b
#
_cell.length_a   1.000
_cell.length_b   1.000
_cell.length_c   1.000
_cell.angle_alpha   90.00
_cell.angle_beta   90.00
_cell.angle_gamma   90.00
#
_symmetry.space_group_name_H-M   'P 1'
#
loop_
_entity.id
_entity.type
_entity.pdbx_description
1 polymer ?
#
loop_
_entity_poly.entity_id
_entity_poly.type
_entity_poly.pdbx_seq_one_letter_code
_entity_poly.pdbx_strand_id
1 'polypeptide(L)'
;MPKKPKNPASPRYKARMGYEGEYYLIKKFAAKGESGTYAVRTPGSGTGKLPKPDIIAVDSGELLAIEVKSSSKPYVVLNSVQVKRLLDFCKLFVVKCPRCGAEIKPKPILAARFLGKEWRFIEIPFDWKGSIILKKASQASGGVQLSSHDSEDEEESSQ
;
A
#
# COMPACT_ATOMS: atom_id res chain seq x y z
N MET A 1 -0.63 -3.14 29.88
CA MET A 1 -0.91 -2.82 28.46
C MET A 1 -1.34 -1.36 28.34
N PRO A 2 -0.76 -0.57 27.44
CA PRO A 2 -1.21 0.82 27.24
C PRO A 2 -2.68 0.79 26.78
N LYS A 3 -3.53 1.59 27.43
CA LYS A 3 -4.94 1.72 27.06
C LYS A 3 -5.07 2.21 25.62
N LYS A 4 -5.94 1.57 24.82
CA LYS A 4 -6.24 2.01 23.45
C LYS A 4 -6.73 3.45 23.45
N PRO A 5 -6.19 4.33 22.59
CA PRO A 5 -6.73 5.69 22.47
C PRO A 5 -8.19 5.61 22.05
N LYS A 6 -9.06 6.27 22.81
CA LYS A 6 -10.51 6.22 22.60
C LYS A 6 -11.00 7.11 21.45
N ASN A 7 -10.20 8.10 21.02
CA ASN A 7 -10.61 9.05 19.99
C ASN A 7 -10.09 8.64 18.61
N PRO A 8 -10.97 8.21 17.67
CA PRO A 8 -10.59 7.81 16.32
C PRO A 8 -9.94 8.92 15.48
N ALA A 9 -10.16 10.18 15.82
CA ALA A 9 -9.55 11.32 15.12
C ALA A 9 -8.14 11.63 15.60
N SER A 10 -7.70 11.07 16.73
CA SER A 10 -6.39 11.38 17.30
C SER A 10 -5.25 10.81 16.44
N PRO A 11 -4.11 11.54 16.32
CA PRO A 11 -2.93 11.05 15.61
C PRO A 11 -2.42 9.71 16.15
N ARG A 12 -2.51 9.49 17.46
CA ARG A 12 -2.12 8.22 18.10
C ARG A 12 -3.00 7.05 17.65
N TYR A 13 -4.30 7.27 17.53
CA TYR A 13 -5.23 6.24 17.04
C TYR A 13 -4.93 5.88 15.58
N LYS A 14 -4.72 6.87 14.73
CA LYS A 14 -4.38 6.67 13.32
C LYS A 14 -3.05 5.94 13.13
N ALA A 15 -2.00 6.34 13.87
CA ALA A 15 -0.70 5.68 13.85
C ALA A 15 -0.79 4.22 14.30
N ARG A 16 -1.58 3.94 15.34
CA ARG A 16 -1.80 2.59 15.83
C ARG A 16 -2.55 1.73 14.81
N MET A 17 -3.60 2.26 14.19
CA MET A 17 -4.34 1.55 13.14
C MET A 17 -3.45 1.20 11.95
N GLY A 18 -2.57 2.11 11.53
CA GLY A 18 -1.60 1.85 10.48
C GLY A 18 -0.67 0.69 10.87
N TYR A 19 -0.04 0.77 12.03
CA TYR A 19 0.85 -0.27 12.54
C TYR A 19 0.14 -1.63 12.69
N GLU A 20 -1.07 -1.65 13.24
CA GLU A 20 -1.86 -2.88 13.36
C GLU A 20 -2.16 -3.51 12.00
N GLY A 21 -2.50 -2.69 10.99
CA GLY A 21 -2.74 -3.17 9.63
C GLY A 21 -1.52 -3.87 9.04
N GLU A 22 -0.35 -3.22 9.09
CA GLU A 22 0.91 -3.80 8.62
C GLU A 22 1.24 -5.11 9.35
N TYR A 23 1.11 -5.11 10.69
CA TYR A 23 1.39 -6.28 11.51
C TYR A 23 0.46 -7.46 11.21
N TYR A 24 -0.84 -7.24 11.05
CA TYR A 24 -1.78 -8.29 10.69
C TYR A 24 -1.50 -8.87 9.31
N LEU A 25 -1.11 -8.03 8.35
CA LEU A 25 -0.78 -8.51 7.01
C LEU A 25 0.49 -9.39 7.04
N ILE A 26 1.53 -8.96 7.73
CA ILE A 26 2.75 -9.77 7.91
C ILE A 26 2.43 -11.12 8.56
N LYS A 27 1.60 -11.14 9.59
CA LYS A 27 1.16 -12.38 10.21
C LYS A 27 0.43 -13.32 9.25
N LYS A 28 -0.39 -12.78 8.34
CA LYS A 28 -1.06 -13.60 7.33
C LYS A 28 -0.06 -14.29 6.39
N PHE A 29 0.99 -13.58 5.97
CA PHE A 29 2.07 -14.19 5.17
C PHE A 29 2.81 -15.25 5.96
N ALA A 30 3.23 -14.94 7.19
CA ALA A 30 3.95 -15.88 8.05
C ALA A 30 3.16 -17.15 8.38
N ALA A 31 1.83 -17.04 8.53
CA ALA A 31 0.97 -18.17 8.84
C ALA A 31 0.87 -19.21 7.71
N LYS A 32 1.18 -18.84 6.47
CA LYS A 32 1.22 -19.81 5.35
C LYS A 32 2.34 -20.84 5.52
N GLY A 33 3.46 -20.46 6.15
CA GLY A 33 4.56 -21.39 6.47
C GLY A 33 5.23 -22.05 5.27
N GLU A 34 5.08 -21.47 4.08
CA GLU A 34 5.55 -22.01 2.83
C GLU A 34 6.82 -21.29 2.36
N SER A 35 7.78 -22.04 1.83
CA SER A 35 8.94 -21.45 1.14
C SER A 35 8.47 -20.66 -0.07
N GLY A 36 9.00 -19.43 -0.23
CA GLY A 36 8.56 -18.52 -1.30
C GLY A 36 7.35 -17.67 -0.93
N THR A 37 6.90 -17.72 0.35
CA THR A 37 5.83 -16.87 0.86
C THR A 37 6.22 -16.28 2.21
N TYR A 38 6.62 -15.02 2.23
CA TYR A 38 7.05 -14.30 3.43
C TYR A 38 6.98 -12.79 3.24
N ALA A 39 6.83 -12.06 4.32
CA ALA A 39 6.75 -10.60 4.30
C ALA A 39 7.57 -9.97 5.41
N VAL A 40 8.17 -8.82 5.11
CA VAL A 40 8.91 -8.00 6.07
C VAL A 40 8.43 -6.57 6.02
N ARG A 41 8.37 -5.94 7.19
CA ARG A 41 8.07 -4.52 7.31
C ARG A 41 9.32 -3.69 7.01
N THR A 42 9.16 -2.60 6.26
CA THR A 42 10.23 -1.62 6.06
C THR A 42 10.12 -0.52 7.12
N PRO A 43 11.17 -0.31 7.94
CA PRO A 43 11.14 0.74 8.96
C PRO A 43 11.11 2.13 8.33
N GLY A 44 10.31 3.06 8.89
CA GLY A 44 10.28 4.47 8.49
C GLY A 44 9.83 4.73 7.06
N SER A 45 8.91 3.93 6.52
CA SER A 45 8.38 4.09 5.16
C SER A 45 7.73 5.46 4.92
N GLY A 46 7.12 6.06 5.95
CA GLY A 46 6.44 7.36 5.86
C GLY A 46 7.31 8.61 6.03
N THR A 47 8.55 8.49 6.51
CA THR A 47 9.34 9.64 6.99
C THR A 47 10.62 9.96 6.21
N GLY A 48 11.04 9.10 5.29
CA GLY A 48 12.28 9.25 4.54
C GLY A 48 12.10 9.91 3.17
N LYS A 49 13.19 10.49 2.64
CA LYS A 49 13.24 11.01 1.26
C LYS A 49 13.26 9.90 0.21
N LEU A 50 13.75 8.71 0.59
CA LEU A 50 13.85 7.57 -0.33
C LEU A 50 12.50 6.87 -0.48
N PRO A 51 12.13 6.47 -1.68
CA PRO A 51 10.92 5.67 -1.91
C PRO A 51 11.04 4.32 -1.22
N LYS A 52 10.08 4.01 -0.37
CA LYS A 52 9.98 2.72 0.35
C LYS A 52 8.51 2.35 0.51
N PRO A 53 8.11 1.08 0.28
CA PRO A 53 6.79 0.60 0.64
C PRO A 53 6.69 0.36 2.15
N ASP A 54 5.52 0.09 2.67
CA ASP A 54 5.34 -0.34 4.07
C ASP A 54 5.84 -1.77 4.27
N ILE A 55 5.62 -2.64 3.28
CA ILE A 55 5.97 -4.05 3.32
C ILE A 55 6.62 -4.47 2.00
N ILE A 56 7.67 -5.27 2.09
CA ILE A 56 8.20 -6.06 0.98
C ILE A 56 7.86 -7.53 1.24
N ALA A 57 7.29 -8.20 0.25
CA ALA A 57 6.87 -9.58 0.39
C ALA A 57 7.24 -10.42 -0.84
N VAL A 58 7.34 -11.71 -0.62
CA VAL A 58 7.27 -12.73 -1.68
C VAL A 58 6.01 -13.56 -1.44
N ASP A 59 5.26 -13.83 -2.48
CA ASP A 59 4.07 -14.69 -2.43
C ASP A 59 4.06 -15.62 -3.64
N SER A 60 4.21 -16.91 -3.38
CA SER A 60 4.27 -17.94 -4.43
C SER A 60 5.30 -17.62 -5.52
N GLY A 61 6.45 -17.06 -5.11
CA GLY A 61 7.54 -16.68 -6.01
C GLY A 61 7.39 -15.32 -6.68
N GLU A 62 6.31 -14.59 -6.46
CA GLU A 62 6.13 -13.21 -6.91
C GLU A 62 6.67 -12.22 -5.87
N LEU A 63 7.39 -11.20 -6.33
CA LEU A 63 7.88 -10.12 -5.47
C LEU A 63 6.84 -9.01 -5.40
N LEU A 64 6.50 -8.58 -4.19
CA LEU A 64 5.47 -7.58 -3.95
C LEU A 64 6.05 -6.40 -3.15
N ALA A 65 5.65 -5.19 -3.52
CA ALA A 65 5.84 -3.98 -2.74
C ALA A 65 4.45 -3.47 -2.32
N ILE A 66 4.19 -3.43 -1.02
CA ILE A 66 2.84 -3.25 -0.50
C ILE A 66 2.77 -1.97 0.32
N GLU A 67 1.86 -1.09 -0.04
CA GLU A 67 1.42 0.03 0.78
C GLU A 67 0.14 -0.36 1.51
N VAL A 68 0.10 -0.19 2.83
CA VAL A 68 -1.02 -0.61 3.67
C VAL A 68 -1.81 0.61 4.13
N LYS A 69 -3.11 0.57 3.94
CA LYS A 69 -4.04 1.58 4.43
C LYS A 69 -5.13 0.94 5.27
N SER A 70 -5.36 1.46 6.47
CA SER A 70 -6.47 1.05 7.33
C SER A 70 -7.47 2.19 7.47
N SER A 71 -8.75 1.91 7.39
CA SER A 71 -9.80 2.92 7.49
C SER A 71 -11.01 2.41 8.26
N SER A 72 -11.60 3.30 9.07
CA SER A 72 -12.93 3.13 9.66
C SER A 72 -14.05 3.59 8.71
N LYS A 73 -13.69 4.27 7.63
CA LYS A 73 -14.60 4.71 6.57
C LYS A 73 -14.77 3.60 5.52
N PRO A 74 -15.82 3.67 4.68
CA PRO A 74 -16.02 2.69 3.61
C PRO A 74 -15.07 2.87 2.42
N TYR A 75 -14.00 3.65 2.57
CA TYR A 75 -12.98 3.88 1.55
C TYR A 75 -11.62 4.18 2.17
N VAL A 76 -10.57 3.95 1.41
CA VAL A 76 -9.20 4.41 1.67
C VAL A 76 -8.72 5.28 0.53
N VAL A 77 -7.80 6.20 0.84
CA VAL A 77 -7.16 7.07 -0.15
C VAL A 77 -5.66 6.86 -0.10
N LEU A 78 -5.07 6.60 -1.25
CA LEU A 78 -3.63 6.66 -1.48
C LEU A 78 -3.36 7.89 -2.36
N ASN A 79 -2.70 8.90 -1.80
CA ASN A 79 -2.45 10.15 -2.53
C ASN A 79 -1.39 9.96 -3.63
N SER A 80 -1.35 10.91 -4.57
CA SER A 80 -0.47 10.85 -5.74
C SER A 80 1.02 10.73 -5.38
N VAL A 81 1.46 11.37 -4.30
CA VAL A 81 2.85 11.29 -3.83
C VAL A 81 3.17 9.88 -3.33
N GLN A 82 2.25 9.26 -2.58
CA GLN A 82 2.41 7.89 -2.10
C GLN A 82 2.40 6.88 -3.25
N VAL A 83 1.50 7.06 -4.23
CA VAL A 83 1.47 6.24 -5.45
C VAL A 83 2.80 6.35 -6.19
N LYS A 84 3.27 7.58 -6.46
CA LYS A 84 4.54 7.79 -7.15
C LYS A 84 5.70 7.13 -6.41
N ARG A 85 5.79 7.27 -5.09
CA ARG A 85 6.87 6.68 -4.29
C ARG A 85 6.86 5.16 -4.36
N LEU A 86 5.68 4.53 -4.33
CA LEU A 86 5.55 3.08 -4.46
C LEU A 86 6.01 2.61 -5.84
N LEU A 87 5.57 3.29 -6.90
CA LEU A 87 5.96 2.97 -8.27
C LEU A 87 7.47 3.19 -8.52
N ASP A 88 8.03 4.28 -8.01
CA ASP A 88 9.47 4.56 -8.11
C ASP A 88 10.30 3.48 -7.40
N PHE A 89 9.85 3.03 -6.22
CA PHE A 89 10.48 1.89 -5.54
C PHE A 89 10.49 0.63 -6.43
N CYS A 90 9.35 0.28 -7.00
CA CYS A 90 9.22 -0.90 -7.85
C CYS A 90 10.08 -0.84 -9.11
N LYS A 91 10.35 0.35 -9.64
CA LYS A 91 11.24 0.55 -10.79
C LYS A 91 12.72 0.40 -10.43
N LEU A 92 13.08 0.73 -9.19
CA LEU A 92 14.47 0.71 -8.71
C LEU A 92 14.87 -0.62 -8.08
N PHE A 93 13.94 -1.26 -7.37
CA PHE A 93 14.18 -2.51 -6.64
C PHE A 93 14.02 -3.73 -7.56
N VAL A 94 14.97 -3.90 -8.47
CA VAL A 94 14.94 -4.95 -9.50
C VAL A 94 15.94 -6.03 -9.18
N VAL A 95 15.50 -7.28 -9.19
CA VAL A 95 16.35 -8.46 -9.07
C VAL A 95 16.67 -8.99 -10.48
N LYS A 96 17.96 -9.17 -10.79
CA LYS A 96 18.42 -9.76 -12.05
C LYS A 96 18.92 -11.18 -11.84
N CYS A 97 18.48 -12.08 -12.70
CA CYS A 97 19.02 -13.42 -12.72
C CYS A 97 20.47 -13.39 -13.26
N PRO A 98 21.47 -13.85 -12.49
CA PRO A 98 22.86 -13.82 -12.95
C PRO A 98 23.16 -14.76 -14.12
N ARG A 99 22.28 -15.73 -14.38
CA ARG A 99 22.47 -16.73 -15.46
C ARG A 99 21.87 -16.26 -16.79
N CYS A 100 20.67 -15.73 -16.79
CA CYS A 100 19.93 -15.37 -18.02
C CYS A 100 19.65 -13.87 -18.17
N GLY A 101 19.95 -13.04 -17.16
CA GLY A 101 19.69 -11.62 -17.19
C GLY A 101 18.20 -11.23 -17.05
N ALA A 102 17.30 -12.20 -16.83
CA ALA A 102 15.89 -11.91 -16.61
C ALA A 102 15.69 -11.01 -15.38
N GLU A 103 14.84 -10.02 -15.51
CA GLU A 103 14.52 -9.06 -14.44
C GLU A 103 13.20 -9.39 -13.76
N ILE A 104 13.21 -9.35 -12.43
CA ILE A 104 12.01 -9.47 -11.59
C ILE A 104 11.82 -8.13 -10.89
N LYS A 105 10.68 -7.49 -11.15
CA LYS A 105 10.26 -6.23 -10.51
C LYS A 105 9.19 -6.52 -9.48
N PRO A 106 9.17 -5.82 -8.32
CA PRO A 106 8.06 -5.93 -7.40
C PRO A 106 6.76 -5.46 -8.07
N LYS A 107 5.66 -6.17 -7.80
CA LYS A 107 4.33 -5.68 -8.14
C LYS A 107 3.90 -4.64 -7.09
N PRO A 108 3.51 -3.43 -7.49
CA PRO A 108 3.01 -2.43 -6.57
C PRO A 108 1.58 -2.74 -6.15
N ILE A 109 1.39 -2.98 -4.85
CA ILE A 109 0.11 -3.39 -4.27
C ILE A 109 -0.38 -2.35 -3.26
N LEU A 110 -1.64 -1.94 -3.37
CA LEU A 110 -2.37 -1.28 -2.31
C LEU A 110 -3.16 -2.33 -1.54
N ALA A 111 -2.86 -2.50 -0.26
CA ALA A 111 -3.59 -3.34 0.67
C ALA A 111 -4.45 -2.47 1.58
N ALA A 112 -5.75 -2.51 1.39
CA ALA A 112 -6.72 -1.77 2.17
C ALA A 112 -7.40 -2.66 3.20
N ARG A 113 -7.28 -2.26 4.47
CA ARG A 113 -7.97 -2.89 5.59
C ARG A 113 -9.14 -2.02 6.04
N PHE A 114 -10.34 -2.54 5.93
CA PHE A 114 -11.53 -1.91 6.49
C PHE A 114 -11.82 -2.47 7.87
N LEU A 115 -12.20 -1.61 8.81
CA LEU A 115 -12.58 -2.08 10.14
C LEU A 115 -13.80 -3.00 10.03
N GLY A 116 -13.70 -4.22 10.59
CA GLY A 116 -14.65 -5.31 10.37
C GLY A 116 -14.00 -6.52 9.69
N LYS A 117 -12.67 -6.52 9.56
CA LYS A 117 -11.81 -7.59 9.04
C LYS A 117 -11.82 -7.77 7.52
N GLU A 118 -12.41 -6.89 6.75
CA GLU A 118 -12.34 -6.96 5.30
C GLU A 118 -11.02 -6.38 4.78
N TRP A 119 -10.37 -7.13 3.90
CA TRP A 119 -9.19 -6.71 3.16
C TRP A 119 -9.50 -6.63 1.68
N ARG A 120 -8.98 -5.60 1.03
CA ARG A 120 -8.96 -5.51 -0.43
C ARG A 120 -7.54 -5.24 -0.91
N PHE A 121 -7.15 -5.93 -1.97
CA PHE A 121 -5.84 -5.80 -2.59
C PHE A 121 -6.04 -5.39 -4.04
N ILE A 122 -5.31 -4.38 -4.47
CA ILE A 122 -5.26 -4.01 -5.88
C ILE A 122 -3.81 -3.84 -6.32
N GLU A 123 -3.49 -4.30 -7.52
CA GLU A 123 -2.23 -3.99 -8.18
C GLU A 123 -2.38 -2.64 -8.88
N ILE A 124 -1.38 -1.76 -8.70
CA ILE A 124 -1.37 -0.43 -9.31
C ILE A 124 -0.62 -0.51 -10.63
N PRO A 125 -1.21 -0.10 -11.77
CA PRO A 125 -0.50 -0.02 -13.03
C PRO A 125 0.73 0.89 -12.94
N PHE A 126 1.85 0.51 -13.58
CA PHE A 126 3.09 1.29 -13.54
C PHE A 126 3.01 2.67 -14.17
N ASP A 127 2.06 2.86 -15.07
CA ASP A 127 1.75 4.13 -15.74
C ASP A 127 0.69 4.97 -15.04
N TRP A 128 0.21 4.50 -13.87
CA TRP A 128 -0.80 5.23 -13.10
C TRP A 128 -0.29 6.59 -12.65
N LYS A 129 -1.14 7.60 -12.79
CA LYS A 129 -0.91 8.97 -12.31
C LYS A 129 -2.09 9.40 -11.43
N GLY A 130 -1.78 10.22 -10.42
CA GLY A 130 -2.80 10.73 -9.52
C GLY A 130 -3.04 9.85 -8.29
N SER A 131 -4.07 10.18 -7.54
CA SER A 131 -4.48 9.50 -6.32
C SER A 131 -5.34 8.28 -6.63
N ILE A 132 -5.41 7.34 -5.68
CA ILE A 132 -6.28 6.16 -5.76
C ILE A 132 -7.26 6.20 -4.61
N ILE A 133 -8.54 6.04 -4.92
CA ILE A 133 -9.61 5.84 -3.93
C ILE A 133 -10.12 4.41 -4.10
N LEU A 134 -9.95 3.59 -3.05
CA LEU A 134 -10.44 2.22 -3.02
C LEU A 134 -11.60 2.12 -2.02
N LYS A 135 -12.77 1.81 -2.53
CA LYS A 135 -13.98 1.64 -1.72
C LYS A 135 -14.05 0.22 -1.17
N LYS A 136 -14.68 0.08 0.02
CA LYS A 136 -15.07 -1.23 0.55
C LYS A 136 -16.00 -1.94 -0.44
N ALA A 137 -15.88 -3.27 -0.59
CA ALA A 137 -16.78 -4.00 -1.45
C ALA A 137 -18.21 -3.85 -0.93
N SER A 138 -19.12 -3.34 -1.77
CA SER A 138 -20.54 -3.47 -1.51
C SER A 138 -20.97 -4.91 -1.85
N GLN A 139 -21.95 -5.46 -1.14
CA GLN A 139 -22.45 -6.81 -1.39
C GLN A 139 -23.14 -6.98 -2.74
N ALA A 140 -23.16 -5.95 -3.59
CA ALA A 140 -23.72 -5.98 -4.94
C ALA A 140 -22.71 -5.40 -5.93
N SER A 141 -22.38 -6.20 -6.93
CA SER A 141 -21.64 -5.91 -8.17
C SER A 141 -20.13 -5.60 -8.04
N GLY A 142 -19.32 -6.50 -8.63
CA GLY A 142 -17.90 -6.30 -8.84
C GLY A 142 -17.63 -5.17 -9.82
N GLY A 143 -16.87 -4.19 -9.37
CA GLY A 143 -16.33 -3.12 -10.18
C GLY A 143 -15.33 -2.33 -9.37
N VAL A 144 -14.05 -2.41 -9.74
CA VAL A 144 -13.02 -1.49 -9.24
C VAL A 144 -13.24 -0.16 -9.95
N GLN A 145 -13.74 0.85 -9.24
CA GLN A 145 -13.78 2.21 -9.76
C GLN A 145 -12.47 2.91 -9.40
N LEU A 146 -11.60 3.05 -10.39
CA LEU A 146 -10.42 3.90 -10.35
C LEU A 146 -10.85 5.28 -10.88
N SER A 147 -10.92 6.29 -10.03
CA SER A 147 -11.14 7.67 -10.45
C SER A 147 -9.85 8.46 -10.34
N SER A 148 -9.35 8.95 -11.48
CA SER A 148 -8.30 9.96 -11.52
C SER A 148 -8.96 11.33 -11.31
N HIS A 149 -8.64 11.99 -10.20
CA HIS A 149 -8.91 13.41 -10.04
C HIS A 149 -7.60 14.17 -10.33
N ASP A 150 -7.51 14.72 -11.52
CA ASP A 150 -6.53 15.75 -11.85
C ASP A 150 -7.03 17.05 -11.23
N SER A 151 -6.44 17.46 -10.11
CA SER A 151 -6.53 18.83 -9.65
C SER A 151 -5.46 19.61 -10.39
N GLU A 152 -5.86 20.34 -11.40
CA GLU A 152 -5.06 21.41 -12.04
C GLU A 152 -4.89 22.51 -10.99
N ASP A 153 -3.71 22.59 -10.37
CA ASP A 153 -3.29 23.77 -9.66
C ASP A 153 -2.84 24.78 -10.70
N GLU A 154 -3.72 25.72 -11.03
CA GLU A 154 -3.38 26.93 -11.78
C GLU A 154 -2.44 27.78 -10.95
N GLU A 155 -1.16 27.80 -11.30
CA GLU A 155 -0.23 28.86 -10.87
C GLU A 155 -0.65 30.18 -11.51
N GLU A 156 -1.36 31.00 -10.75
CA GLU A 156 -1.60 32.40 -11.09
C GLU A 156 -0.33 33.21 -10.79
N SER A 157 0.46 33.43 -11.83
CA SER A 157 1.58 34.37 -11.80
C SER A 157 1.06 35.80 -11.81
N SER A 158 1.14 36.48 -10.67
CA SER A 158 0.94 37.94 -10.59
C SER A 158 2.26 38.65 -10.83
N GLN A 159 2.21 39.54 -11.79
CA GLN A 159 3.19 40.55 -12.17
C GLN A 159 3.55 41.52 -11.04
#